data_705ae62e1bd6250f1508b8c2a90b3708
#
_entry.id   705ae62e1bd6250f1508b8c2a90b3708
#
_cell.length_a   1.000
_cell.length_b   1.000
_cell.length_c   1.000
_cell.angle_alpha   90.00
_cell.angle_beta   90.00
_cell.angle_gamma   90.00
#
_symmetry.space_group_name_H-M   'P 1'
#
loop_
_entity.id
_entity.type
_entity.pdbx_description
1 polymer ?
#
loop_
_entity_poly.entity_id
_entity_poly.type
_entity_poly.pdbx_seq_one_letter_code
_entity_poly.pdbx_strand_id
1 'polypeptide(L)'
;GIFGAGNIGAAVTKLIAPMVMVAYGWHTVAKVWAVGLAITAILYYLFTKDDPGLAKRRLEGVKPVPFRVQMAPLKNQQVWRFGLYYFFVFGAFVALALWLPRYLTGAYGLDIKTAGLIAACYSIPASLFRIVGGWLSDKIGARRVMYWTLGVSVVVTFLLSYPTTTYVVSGVKAPIEFTLAMGVVPFTVLVFILGFFMSLGKAAVYKHIPVYYPDNVGAVGGLVGMIGGLGGFILPITFGALNDLIGIWTSCFMLLFVLVSAALIWMHFAINRMDASRHPQMGRDRDLPEIMAASERS
;
A
#
# COMPACT_ATOMS: atom_id res chain seq x y z
N GLY A 1 -14.06 -6.73 -3.53
CA GLY A 1 -14.65 -6.91 -2.20
C GLY A 1 -13.79 -7.77 -1.28
N ILE A 2 -13.47 -9.02 -1.64
CA ILE A 2 -12.80 -10.04 -0.78
C ILE A 2 -11.44 -9.56 -0.24
N PHE A 3 -10.57 -9.01 -1.08
CA PHE A 3 -9.27 -8.49 -0.64
C PHE A 3 -9.37 -7.27 0.31
N GLY A 4 -10.42 -6.45 0.15
CA GLY A 4 -10.69 -5.35 1.08
C GLY A 4 -11.10 -5.87 2.45
N ALA A 5 -11.99 -6.86 2.49
CA ALA A 5 -12.44 -7.51 3.72
C ALA A 5 -11.28 -8.18 4.48
N GLY A 6 -10.37 -8.88 3.78
CA GLY A 6 -9.19 -9.50 4.40
C GLY A 6 -8.28 -8.50 5.15
N ASN A 7 -8.14 -7.28 4.64
CA ASN A 7 -7.33 -6.24 5.30
C ASN A 7 -8.00 -5.65 6.56
N ILE A 8 -9.30 -5.80 6.75
CA ILE A 8 -10.02 -5.32 7.95
C ILE A 8 -9.50 -6.03 9.21
N GLY A 9 -9.12 -7.30 9.11
CA GLY A 9 -8.57 -8.04 10.24
C GLY A 9 -7.37 -7.36 10.90
N ALA A 10 -6.44 -6.82 10.10
CA ALA A 10 -5.31 -6.06 10.62
C ALA A 10 -5.72 -4.76 11.33
N ALA A 11 -6.79 -4.12 10.88
CA ALA A 11 -7.31 -2.90 11.49
C ALA A 11 -8.07 -3.20 12.79
N VAL A 12 -8.88 -4.26 12.82
CA VAL A 12 -9.59 -4.74 14.02
C VAL A 12 -8.58 -5.14 15.10
N THR A 13 -7.49 -5.81 14.72
CA THR A 13 -6.42 -6.15 15.66
C THR A 13 -5.84 -4.90 16.33
N LYS A 14 -5.56 -3.83 15.58
CA LYS A 14 -5.03 -2.58 16.14
C LYS A 14 -5.99 -1.84 17.06
N LEU A 15 -7.28 -2.00 16.82
CA LEU A 15 -8.31 -1.42 17.68
C LEU A 15 -8.46 -2.22 18.98
N ILE A 16 -8.54 -3.55 18.90
CA ILE A 16 -8.90 -4.42 20.02
C ILE A 16 -7.66 -4.82 20.83
N ALA A 17 -6.53 -5.13 20.18
CA ALA A 17 -5.35 -5.63 20.89
C ALA A 17 -4.81 -4.68 21.97
N PRO A 18 -4.69 -3.35 21.76
CA PRO A 18 -4.25 -2.43 22.81
C PRO A 18 -5.22 -2.39 24.00
N MET A 19 -6.53 -2.49 23.76
CA MET A 19 -7.53 -2.51 24.83
C MET A 19 -7.40 -3.76 25.69
N VAL A 20 -7.29 -4.92 25.06
CA VAL A 20 -7.11 -6.21 25.74
C VAL A 20 -5.75 -6.25 26.46
N MET A 21 -4.71 -5.70 25.84
CA MET A 21 -3.37 -5.65 26.43
C MET A 21 -3.33 -4.85 27.73
N VAL A 22 -3.97 -3.69 27.76
CA VAL A 22 -4.01 -2.83 28.95
C VAL A 22 -4.87 -3.44 30.06
N ALA A 23 -5.97 -4.13 29.72
CA ALA A 23 -6.88 -4.73 30.69
C ALA A 23 -6.37 -6.07 31.26
N TYR A 24 -5.76 -6.92 30.41
CA TYR A 24 -5.48 -8.33 30.73
C TYR A 24 -4.05 -8.77 30.40
N GLY A 25 -3.19 -7.86 29.96
CA GLY A 25 -1.81 -8.14 29.58
C GLY A 25 -1.65 -8.76 28.18
N TRP A 26 -0.42 -8.72 27.68
CA TRP A 26 -0.09 -9.15 26.32
C TRP A 26 -0.28 -10.67 26.09
N HIS A 27 -0.09 -11.49 27.11
CA HIS A 27 -0.33 -12.94 27.04
C HIS A 27 -1.77 -13.28 26.68
N THR A 28 -2.74 -12.49 27.20
CA THR A 28 -4.16 -12.68 26.90
C THR A 28 -4.46 -12.32 25.47
N VAL A 29 -3.83 -11.27 24.92
CA VAL A 29 -3.94 -10.93 23.51
C VAL A 29 -3.50 -12.13 22.65
N ALA A 30 -2.31 -12.69 22.91
CA ALA A 30 -1.80 -13.83 22.16
C ALA A 30 -2.74 -15.05 22.22
N LYS A 31 -3.28 -15.37 23.38
CA LYS A 31 -4.24 -16.48 23.55
C LYS A 31 -5.55 -16.26 22.79
N VAL A 32 -6.14 -15.08 22.88
CA VAL A 32 -7.38 -14.74 22.17
C VAL A 32 -7.20 -14.84 20.65
N TRP A 33 -6.09 -14.31 20.12
CA TRP A 33 -5.78 -14.42 18.69
C TRP A 33 -5.49 -15.86 18.25
N ALA A 34 -4.78 -16.64 19.07
CA ALA A 34 -4.53 -18.06 18.79
C ALA A 34 -5.83 -18.88 18.73
N VAL A 35 -6.75 -18.66 19.66
CA VAL A 35 -8.07 -19.31 19.66
C VAL A 35 -8.88 -18.88 18.44
N GLY A 36 -8.93 -17.58 18.13
CA GLY A 36 -9.61 -17.07 16.94
C GLY A 36 -9.07 -17.67 15.66
N LEU A 37 -7.74 -17.82 15.56
CA LEU A 37 -7.10 -18.44 14.41
C LEU A 37 -7.45 -19.93 14.29
N ALA A 38 -7.44 -20.66 15.41
CA ALA A 38 -7.81 -22.06 15.45
C ALA A 38 -9.27 -22.28 15.00
N ILE A 39 -10.20 -21.46 15.51
CA ILE A 39 -11.61 -21.49 15.08
C ILE A 39 -11.72 -21.23 13.59
N THR A 40 -11.04 -20.19 13.08
CA THR A 40 -11.05 -19.85 11.67
C THR A 40 -10.49 -20.99 10.80
N ALA A 41 -9.41 -21.65 11.24
CA ALA A 41 -8.83 -22.79 10.54
C ALA A 41 -9.80 -23.98 10.46
N ILE A 42 -10.51 -24.26 11.55
CA ILE A 42 -11.52 -25.33 11.59
C ILE A 42 -12.68 -25.00 10.64
N LEU A 43 -13.21 -23.76 10.71
CA LEU A 43 -14.30 -23.33 9.83
C LEU A 43 -13.85 -23.36 8.36
N TYR A 44 -12.64 -22.92 8.07
CA TYR A 44 -12.07 -23.00 6.72
C TYR A 44 -12.01 -24.44 6.22
N TYR A 45 -11.50 -25.36 7.03
CA TYR A 45 -11.42 -26.80 6.69
C TYR A 45 -12.81 -27.41 6.44
N LEU A 46 -13.81 -27.07 7.24
CA LEU A 46 -15.16 -27.63 7.12
C LEU A 46 -15.95 -27.07 5.93
N PHE A 47 -15.81 -25.78 5.63
CA PHE A 47 -16.67 -25.09 4.67
C PHE A 47 -16.00 -24.80 3.32
N THR A 48 -14.67 -24.95 3.20
CA THR A 48 -13.97 -24.69 1.94
C THR A 48 -13.82 -25.96 1.12
N LYS A 49 -14.08 -25.87 -0.18
CA LYS A 49 -13.83 -26.94 -1.14
C LYS A 49 -12.74 -26.49 -2.10
N ASP A 50 -11.94 -27.47 -2.58
CA ASP A 50 -10.92 -27.22 -3.61
C ASP A 50 -11.59 -26.69 -4.88
N ASP A 51 -10.84 -25.86 -5.62
CA ASP A 51 -11.26 -25.37 -6.94
C ASP A 51 -11.51 -26.56 -7.88
N PRO A 52 -12.75 -26.69 -8.44
CA PRO A 52 -13.07 -27.79 -9.37
C PRO A 52 -12.10 -27.86 -10.54
N GLY A 53 -11.57 -26.72 -11.01
CA GLY A 53 -10.57 -26.65 -12.08
C GLY A 53 -9.23 -27.27 -11.69
N LEU A 54 -8.79 -27.12 -10.45
CA LEU A 54 -7.58 -27.77 -9.94
C LEU A 54 -7.79 -29.26 -9.73
N ALA A 55 -8.94 -29.66 -9.20
CA ALA A 55 -9.30 -31.07 -9.04
C ALA A 55 -9.32 -31.79 -10.40
N LYS A 56 -9.95 -31.19 -11.42
CA LYS A 56 -9.99 -31.73 -12.79
C LYS A 56 -8.58 -31.86 -13.40
N ARG A 57 -7.73 -30.83 -13.28
CA ARG A 57 -6.34 -30.88 -13.78
C ARG A 57 -5.50 -31.96 -13.09
N ARG A 58 -5.72 -32.19 -11.80
CA ARG A 58 -5.06 -33.30 -11.06
C ARG A 58 -5.50 -34.67 -11.58
N LEU A 59 -6.79 -34.83 -11.86
CA LEU A 59 -7.35 -36.06 -12.43
C LEU A 59 -6.85 -36.32 -13.88
N GLU A 60 -6.67 -35.27 -14.66
CA GLU A 60 -6.13 -35.31 -16.03
C GLU A 60 -4.59 -35.50 -16.06
N GLY A 61 -3.93 -35.62 -14.90
CA GLY A 61 -2.47 -35.82 -14.81
C GLY A 61 -1.65 -34.62 -15.25
N VAL A 62 -2.25 -33.42 -15.34
CA VAL A 62 -1.53 -32.21 -15.73
C VAL A 62 -0.51 -31.83 -14.65
N LYS A 63 0.76 -31.90 -14.99
CA LYS A 63 1.85 -31.53 -14.07
C LYS A 63 1.79 -30.05 -13.71
N PRO A 64 2.09 -29.71 -12.43
CA PRO A 64 2.17 -28.31 -12.03
C PRO A 64 3.25 -27.59 -12.84
N VAL A 65 2.98 -26.32 -13.18
CA VAL A 65 3.93 -25.49 -13.92
C VAL A 65 5.24 -25.37 -13.11
N PRO A 66 6.40 -25.70 -13.69
CA PRO A 66 7.68 -25.63 -12.98
C PRO A 66 7.93 -24.25 -12.40
N PHE A 67 8.50 -24.16 -11.20
CA PHE A 67 8.79 -22.89 -10.52
C PHE A 67 9.61 -21.92 -11.39
N ARG A 68 10.58 -22.46 -12.16
CA ARG A 68 11.38 -21.66 -13.09
C ARG A 68 10.55 -20.93 -14.15
N VAL A 69 9.48 -21.56 -14.63
CA VAL A 69 8.56 -20.96 -15.62
C VAL A 69 7.68 -19.90 -14.96
N GLN A 70 7.24 -20.13 -13.72
CA GLN A 70 6.47 -19.14 -12.95
C GLN A 70 7.30 -17.89 -12.64
N MET A 71 8.63 -18.02 -12.51
CA MET A 71 9.55 -16.89 -12.27
C MET A 71 10.01 -16.20 -13.57
N ALA A 72 9.71 -16.76 -14.73
CA ALA A 72 10.12 -16.18 -16.01
C ALA A 72 9.68 -14.71 -16.22
N PRO A 73 8.48 -14.25 -15.75
CA PRO A 73 8.08 -12.87 -15.87
C PRO A 73 9.00 -11.86 -15.17
N LEU A 74 9.80 -12.27 -14.17
CA LEU A 74 10.79 -11.40 -13.53
C LEU A 74 11.88 -10.87 -14.48
N LYS A 75 12.06 -11.48 -15.65
CA LYS A 75 12.94 -10.97 -16.70
C LYS A 75 12.38 -9.70 -17.38
N ASN A 76 11.07 -9.46 -17.23
CA ASN A 76 10.41 -8.31 -17.82
C ASN A 76 10.45 -7.11 -16.86
N GLN A 77 11.05 -6.00 -17.31
CA GLN A 77 11.15 -4.76 -16.53
C GLN A 77 9.80 -4.21 -16.09
N GLN A 78 8.73 -4.47 -16.83
CA GLN A 78 7.38 -4.01 -16.49
C GLN A 78 6.83 -4.69 -15.22
N VAL A 79 7.20 -5.95 -14.98
CA VAL A 79 6.83 -6.67 -13.74
C VAL A 79 7.48 -5.99 -12.52
N TRP A 80 8.74 -5.57 -12.63
CA TRP A 80 9.44 -4.81 -11.58
C TRP A 80 8.80 -3.45 -11.31
N ARG A 81 8.32 -2.77 -12.37
CA ARG A 81 7.57 -1.52 -12.21
C ARG A 81 6.27 -1.73 -11.44
N PHE A 82 5.46 -2.71 -11.84
CA PHE A 82 4.24 -3.04 -11.09
C PHE A 82 4.56 -3.53 -9.68
N GLY A 83 5.65 -4.27 -9.51
CA GLY A 83 6.18 -4.64 -8.20
C GLY A 83 6.50 -3.43 -7.34
N LEU A 84 7.21 -2.43 -7.86
CA LEU A 84 7.53 -1.19 -7.16
C LEU A 84 6.27 -0.40 -6.79
N TYR A 85 5.31 -0.28 -7.72
CA TYR A 85 4.05 0.40 -7.42
C TYR A 85 3.31 -0.31 -6.29
N TYR A 86 3.24 -1.64 -6.33
CA TYR A 86 2.56 -2.41 -5.32
C TYR A 86 3.34 -2.46 -4.00
N PHE A 87 4.67 -2.43 -4.04
CA PHE A 87 5.53 -2.26 -2.88
C PHE A 87 5.20 -0.97 -2.12
N PHE A 88 4.93 0.13 -2.85
CA PHE A 88 4.49 1.37 -2.22
C PHE A 88 3.02 1.29 -1.77
N VAL A 89 2.05 1.05 -2.68
CA VAL A 89 0.63 1.17 -2.33
C VAL A 89 0.14 0.08 -1.38
N PHE A 90 0.77 -1.09 -1.34
CA PHE A 90 0.43 -2.17 -0.43
C PHE A 90 1.49 -2.37 0.66
N GLY A 91 2.75 -2.50 0.30
CA GLY A 91 3.84 -2.73 1.25
C GLY A 91 4.01 -1.58 2.24
N ALA A 92 4.15 -0.34 1.73
CA ALA A 92 4.25 0.82 2.61
C ALA A 92 2.96 1.07 3.40
N PHE A 93 1.78 0.76 2.84
CA PHE A 93 0.53 0.82 3.58
C PHE A 93 0.55 -0.12 4.80
N VAL A 94 0.96 -1.37 4.63
CA VAL A 94 1.07 -2.35 5.73
C VAL A 94 2.13 -1.91 6.73
N ALA A 95 3.28 -1.46 6.23
CA ALA A 95 4.38 -0.97 7.06
C ALA A 95 3.96 0.20 7.96
N LEU A 96 3.32 1.22 7.39
CA LEU A 96 2.78 2.34 8.17
C LEU A 96 1.71 1.88 9.15
N ALA A 97 0.85 0.98 8.72
CA ALA A 97 -0.16 0.43 9.59
C ALA A 97 0.42 -0.25 10.84
N LEU A 98 1.59 -0.86 10.73
CA LEU A 98 2.33 -1.45 11.86
C LEU A 98 3.14 -0.41 12.64
N TRP A 99 3.68 0.60 11.95
CA TRP A 99 4.58 1.59 12.53
C TRP A 99 3.86 2.74 13.25
N LEU A 100 2.66 3.13 12.77
CA LEU A 100 1.94 4.29 13.29
C LEU A 100 1.71 4.30 14.81
N PRO A 101 1.33 3.20 15.49
CA PRO A 101 1.19 3.24 16.94
C PRO A 101 2.50 3.64 17.64
N ARG A 102 3.64 3.06 17.23
CA ARG A 102 4.95 3.40 17.77
C ARG A 102 5.35 4.84 17.45
N TYR A 103 5.09 5.29 16.22
CA TYR A 103 5.34 6.66 15.80
C TYR A 103 4.57 7.66 16.67
N LEU A 104 3.27 7.43 16.86
CA LEU A 104 2.40 8.33 17.63
C LEU A 104 2.76 8.39 19.11
N THR A 105 3.14 7.27 19.70
CA THR A 105 3.63 7.26 21.09
C THR A 105 4.98 7.95 21.22
N GLY A 106 5.89 7.74 20.28
CA GLY A 106 7.25 8.30 20.33
C GLY A 106 7.33 9.78 19.93
N ALA A 107 6.68 10.16 18.83
CA ALA A 107 6.75 11.52 18.28
C ALA A 107 5.82 12.51 18.99
N TYR A 108 4.65 12.04 19.44
CA TYR A 108 3.61 12.88 20.04
C TYR A 108 3.34 12.58 21.52
N GLY A 109 3.98 11.56 22.10
CA GLY A 109 3.76 11.18 23.50
C GLY A 109 2.34 10.65 23.79
N LEU A 110 1.62 10.18 22.78
CA LEU A 110 0.25 9.68 22.95
C LEU A 110 0.26 8.33 23.68
N ASP A 111 -0.77 8.09 24.48
CA ASP A 111 -0.98 6.77 25.07
C ASP A 111 -1.29 5.72 24.01
N ILE A 112 -1.02 4.45 24.32
CA ILE A 112 -1.10 3.33 23.37
C ILE A 112 -2.51 3.10 22.83
N LYS A 113 -3.56 3.43 23.62
CA LYS A 113 -4.96 3.27 23.20
C LYS A 113 -5.30 4.32 22.14
N THR A 114 -4.97 5.57 22.39
CA THR A 114 -5.19 6.68 21.45
C THR A 114 -4.37 6.49 20.18
N ALA A 115 -3.10 6.10 20.30
CA ALA A 115 -2.25 5.77 19.17
C ALA A 115 -2.81 4.62 18.32
N GLY A 116 -3.32 3.56 18.97
CA GLY A 116 -3.99 2.45 18.32
C GLY A 116 -5.27 2.85 17.59
N LEU A 117 -6.08 3.73 18.19
CA LEU A 117 -7.30 4.26 17.58
C LEU A 117 -6.99 5.07 16.32
N ILE A 118 -6.02 5.97 16.35
CA ILE A 118 -5.60 6.74 15.18
C ILE A 118 -5.06 5.82 14.09
N ALA A 119 -4.26 4.83 14.44
CA ALA A 119 -3.78 3.83 13.49
C ALA A 119 -4.91 2.98 12.88
N ALA A 120 -5.97 2.71 13.63
CA ALA A 120 -7.18 2.06 13.12
C ALA A 120 -7.95 2.97 12.17
N CYS A 121 -8.07 4.27 12.46
CA CYS A 121 -8.66 5.28 11.56
C CYS A 121 -7.91 5.39 10.21
N TYR A 122 -6.60 5.11 10.19
CA TYR A 122 -5.84 4.96 8.95
C TYR A 122 -6.19 3.67 8.20
N SER A 123 -6.21 2.55 8.90
CA SER A 123 -6.22 1.22 8.30
C SER A 123 -7.61 0.74 7.85
N ILE A 124 -8.67 1.04 8.63
CA ILE A 124 -10.04 0.58 8.35
C ILE A 124 -10.59 1.22 7.07
N PRO A 125 -10.64 2.56 6.95
CA PRO A 125 -11.17 3.19 5.74
C PRO A 125 -10.35 2.82 4.51
N ALA A 126 -9.02 2.81 4.64
CA ALA A 126 -8.14 2.45 3.54
C ALA A 126 -8.31 1.00 3.07
N SER A 127 -8.80 0.10 3.89
CA SER A 127 -9.17 -1.25 3.46
C SER A 127 -10.48 -1.27 2.67
N LEU A 128 -11.46 -0.48 3.08
CA LEU A 128 -12.77 -0.38 2.43
C LEU A 128 -12.69 0.37 1.09
N PHE A 129 -11.95 1.46 1.03
CA PHE A 129 -11.80 2.28 -0.18
C PHE A 129 -11.09 1.57 -1.33
N ARG A 130 -10.52 0.38 -1.11
CA ARG A 130 -10.02 -0.47 -2.21
C ARG A 130 -11.15 -0.86 -3.18
N ILE A 131 -12.39 -0.97 -2.70
CA ILE A 131 -13.56 -1.22 -3.55
C ILE A 131 -13.80 -0.03 -4.46
N VAL A 132 -13.73 1.18 -3.90
CA VAL A 132 -13.86 2.43 -4.64
C VAL A 132 -12.75 2.56 -5.70
N GLY A 133 -11.50 2.18 -5.34
CA GLY A 133 -10.37 2.18 -6.26
C GLY A 133 -10.59 1.26 -7.48
N GLY A 134 -11.19 0.09 -7.26
CA GLY A 134 -11.57 -0.82 -8.34
C GLY A 134 -12.62 -0.19 -9.27
N TRP A 135 -13.73 0.29 -8.71
CA TRP A 135 -14.79 0.96 -9.45
C TRP A 135 -14.28 2.19 -10.21
N LEU A 136 -13.47 3.03 -9.56
CA LEU A 136 -12.91 4.22 -10.18
C LEU A 136 -11.96 3.86 -11.33
N SER A 137 -11.14 2.81 -11.16
CA SER A 137 -10.27 2.31 -12.22
C SER A 137 -11.03 1.76 -13.42
N ASP A 138 -12.25 1.23 -13.22
CA ASP A 138 -13.14 0.81 -14.30
C ASP A 138 -13.74 2.02 -15.04
N LYS A 139 -14.02 3.10 -14.31
CA LYS A 139 -14.74 4.26 -14.86
C LYS A 139 -13.82 5.27 -15.57
N ILE A 140 -12.65 5.57 -14.99
CA ILE A 140 -11.76 6.62 -15.50
C ILE A 140 -10.38 6.09 -15.96
N GLY A 141 -10.16 4.76 -15.88
CA GLY A 141 -8.92 4.11 -16.24
C GLY A 141 -7.92 3.98 -15.09
N ALA A 142 -7.30 2.81 -15.00
CA ALA A 142 -6.34 2.50 -13.95
C ALA A 142 -5.08 3.38 -13.98
N ARG A 143 -4.67 3.87 -15.18
CA ARG A 143 -3.54 4.79 -15.35
C ARG A 143 -3.79 6.13 -14.63
N ARG A 144 -4.97 6.74 -14.83
CA ARG A 144 -5.34 8.01 -14.17
C ARG A 144 -5.38 7.84 -12.65
N VAL A 145 -6.00 6.75 -12.17
CA VAL A 145 -6.05 6.45 -10.74
C VAL A 145 -4.64 6.30 -10.15
N MET A 146 -3.70 5.68 -10.88
CA MET A 146 -2.31 5.57 -10.43
C MET A 146 -1.61 6.93 -10.39
N TYR A 147 -1.81 7.82 -11.37
CA TYR A 147 -1.27 9.18 -11.32
C TYR A 147 -1.78 9.96 -10.10
N TRP A 148 -3.08 9.90 -9.83
CA TRP A 148 -3.66 10.52 -8.63
C TRP A 148 -3.09 9.91 -7.35
N THR A 149 -3.02 8.58 -7.29
CA THR A 149 -2.47 7.87 -6.13
C THR A 149 -1.03 8.30 -5.85
N LEU A 150 -0.15 8.19 -6.84
CA LEU A 150 1.27 8.50 -6.63
C LEU A 150 1.50 10.00 -6.47
N GLY A 151 0.81 10.85 -7.24
CA GLY A 151 0.95 12.30 -7.18
C GLY A 151 0.52 12.87 -5.81
N VAL A 152 -0.66 12.50 -5.33
CA VAL A 152 -1.11 12.93 -4.00
C VAL A 152 -0.21 12.35 -2.91
N SER A 153 0.23 11.09 -3.06
CA SER A 153 1.15 10.47 -2.09
C SER A 153 2.49 11.19 -2.01
N VAL A 154 3.04 11.69 -3.13
CA VAL A 154 4.26 12.51 -3.15
C VAL A 154 4.06 13.76 -2.28
N VAL A 155 2.99 14.51 -2.52
CA VAL A 155 2.71 15.74 -1.77
C VAL A 155 2.52 15.44 -0.27
N VAL A 156 1.71 14.44 0.04
CA VAL A 156 1.39 14.10 1.44
C VAL A 156 2.61 13.56 2.18
N THR A 157 3.41 12.67 1.57
CA THR A 157 4.63 12.16 2.20
C THR A 157 5.69 13.25 2.35
N PHE A 158 5.78 14.20 1.40
CA PHE A 158 6.63 15.38 1.56
C PHE A 158 6.24 16.21 2.78
N LEU A 159 4.96 16.54 2.95
CA LEU A 159 4.47 17.28 4.11
C LEU A 159 4.72 16.52 5.43
N LEU A 160 4.48 15.20 5.44
CA LEU A 160 4.71 14.36 6.61
C LEU A 160 6.21 14.15 6.93
N SER A 161 7.09 14.31 5.94
CA SER A 161 8.54 14.14 6.11
C SER A 161 9.18 15.31 6.82
N TYR A 162 8.48 16.45 6.95
CA TYR A 162 9.04 17.65 7.55
C TYR A 162 9.15 17.50 9.08
N PRO A 163 10.38 17.53 9.65
CA PRO A 163 10.57 17.40 11.09
C PRO A 163 10.21 18.69 11.82
N THR A 164 9.94 18.59 13.10
CA THR A 164 9.83 19.79 13.96
C THR A 164 11.14 20.57 13.86
N THR A 165 11.05 21.82 13.40
CA THR A 165 12.21 22.66 13.12
C THR A 165 12.02 24.04 13.74
N THR A 166 13.01 24.49 14.51
CA THR A 166 13.06 25.84 15.05
C THR A 166 13.90 26.71 14.12
N TYR A 167 13.28 27.77 13.64
CA TYR A 167 13.92 28.78 12.78
C TYR A 167 14.31 29.99 13.61
N VAL A 168 15.53 30.47 13.38
CA VAL A 168 16.01 31.74 13.90
C VAL A 168 16.21 32.67 12.70
N VAL A 169 15.34 33.62 12.54
CA VAL A 169 15.39 34.60 11.42
C VAL A 169 15.99 35.91 11.92
N SER A 170 16.95 36.44 11.19
CA SER A 170 17.54 37.74 11.49
C SER A 170 16.52 38.83 11.22
N GLY A 171 15.85 39.31 12.27
CA GLY A 171 14.93 40.47 12.20
C GLY A 171 15.65 41.78 12.24
N VAL A 172 14.97 42.87 11.86
CA VAL A 172 15.54 44.26 11.82
C VAL A 172 15.94 44.75 13.20
N LYS A 173 15.23 44.36 14.27
CA LYS A 173 15.48 44.81 15.65
C LYS A 173 16.10 43.74 16.54
N ALA A 174 15.75 42.47 16.33
CA ALA A 174 16.23 41.31 17.09
C ALA A 174 15.99 40.04 16.30
N PRO A 175 16.73 38.94 16.58
CA PRO A 175 16.40 37.62 16.03
C PRO A 175 14.97 37.23 16.41
N ILE A 176 14.24 36.63 15.43
CA ILE A 176 12.89 36.11 15.63
C ILE A 176 12.98 34.60 15.61
N GLU A 177 12.61 33.95 16.71
CA GLU A 177 12.55 32.53 16.82
C GLU A 177 11.11 32.03 16.69
N PHE A 178 10.90 31.05 15.80
CA PHE A 178 9.62 30.34 15.71
C PHE A 178 9.83 28.86 15.40
N THR A 179 8.99 28.02 15.99
CA THR A 179 9.04 26.56 15.77
C THR A 179 7.89 26.13 14.88
N LEU A 180 8.24 25.49 13.77
CA LEU A 180 7.28 24.83 12.89
C LEU A 180 7.18 23.37 13.29
N ALA A 181 6.03 22.97 13.83
CA ALA A 181 5.73 21.60 14.24
C ALA A 181 4.37 21.17 13.70
N MET A 182 4.28 19.95 13.21
CA MET A 182 3.01 19.39 12.79
C MET A 182 2.25 18.86 14.01
N GLY A 183 1.03 19.38 14.24
CA GLY A 183 0.15 18.88 15.29
C GLY A 183 -0.44 17.50 14.95
N VAL A 184 -0.96 16.80 15.96
CA VAL A 184 -1.55 15.45 15.80
C VAL A 184 -2.74 15.44 14.84
N VAL A 185 -3.59 16.48 14.86
CA VAL A 185 -4.78 16.55 14.00
C VAL A 185 -4.41 16.66 12.51
N PRO A 186 -3.61 17.65 12.06
CA PRO A 186 -3.19 17.71 10.65
C PRO A 186 -2.39 16.46 10.23
N PHE A 187 -1.57 15.90 11.11
CA PHE A 187 -0.90 14.63 10.87
C PHE A 187 -1.89 13.50 10.57
N THR A 188 -2.92 13.33 11.40
CA THR A 188 -3.94 12.31 11.24
C THR A 188 -4.71 12.47 9.93
N VAL A 189 -5.06 13.71 9.56
CA VAL A 189 -5.72 14.00 8.27
C VAL A 189 -4.83 13.62 7.10
N LEU A 190 -3.56 14.00 7.11
CA LEU A 190 -2.62 13.67 6.04
C LEU A 190 -2.40 12.17 5.91
N VAL A 191 -2.25 11.46 7.01
CA VAL A 191 -2.10 10.00 7.01
C VAL A 191 -3.37 9.31 6.50
N PHE A 192 -4.56 9.82 6.86
CA PHE A 192 -5.83 9.33 6.31
C PHE A 192 -5.89 9.50 4.78
N ILE A 193 -5.54 10.71 4.27
CA ILE A 193 -5.48 10.99 2.83
C ILE A 193 -4.50 10.03 2.14
N LEU A 194 -3.32 9.83 2.72
CA LEU A 194 -2.32 8.90 2.20
C LEU A 194 -2.89 7.48 2.08
N GLY A 195 -3.50 6.98 3.16
CA GLY A 195 -4.13 5.65 3.19
C GLY A 195 -5.26 5.50 2.16
N PHE A 196 -6.08 6.53 2.01
CA PHE A 196 -7.14 6.57 1.00
C PHE A 196 -6.58 6.39 -0.41
N PHE A 197 -5.62 7.22 -0.82
CA PHE A 197 -5.04 7.13 -2.16
C PHE A 197 -4.24 5.85 -2.37
N MET A 198 -3.47 5.38 -1.37
CA MET A 198 -2.82 4.07 -1.44
C MET A 198 -3.84 2.95 -1.66
N SER A 199 -5.02 3.06 -1.07
CA SER A 199 -6.10 2.08 -1.25
C SER A 199 -6.63 2.04 -2.67
N LEU A 200 -6.82 3.20 -3.31
CA LEU A 200 -7.19 3.29 -4.73
C LEU A 200 -6.11 2.63 -5.61
N GLY A 201 -4.84 2.94 -5.35
CA GLY A 201 -3.71 2.40 -6.09
C GLY A 201 -3.56 0.88 -6.00
N LYS A 202 -3.89 0.26 -4.85
CA LYS A 202 -3.89 -1.20 -4.71
C LYS A 202 -4.77 -1.90 -5.73
N ALA A 203 -5.95 -1.35 -6.01
CA ALA A 203 -6.85 -1.89 -7.02
C ALA A 203 -6.35 -1.59 -8.43
N ALA A 204 -5.87 -0.36 -8.67
CA ALA A 204 -5.41 0.08 -9.97
C ALA A 204 -4.21 -0.74 -10.48
N VAL A 205 -3.24 -1.08 -9.63
CA VAL A 205 -2.10 -1.93 -10.04
C VAL A 205 -2.57 -3.28 -10.53
N TYR A 206 -3.50 -3.94 -9.81
CA TYR A 206 -3.99 -5.25 -10.21
C TYR A 206 -4.86 -5.22 -11.47
N LYS A 207 -5.48 -4.08 -11.80
CA LYS A 207 -6.20 -3.89 -13.06
C LYS A 207 -5.28 -3.87 -14.28
N HIS A 208 -4.04 -3.43 -14.13
CA HIS A 208 -3.07 -3.43 -15.22
C HIS A 208 -2.60 -4.84 -15.60
N ILE A 209 -2.54 -5.79 -14.64
CA ILE A 209 -1.94 -7.10 -14.86
C ILE A 209 -2.64 -7.90 -15.96
N PRO A 210 -3.98 -8.08 -15.96
CA PRO A 210 -4.68 -8.82 -17.02
C PRO A 210 -4.55 -8.18 -18.41
N VAL A 211 -4.44 -6.85 -18.46
CA VAL A 211 -4.34 -6.09 -19.72
C VAL A 211 -2.97 -6.30 -20.38
N TYR A 212 -1.90 -6.30 -19.57
CA TYR A 212 -0.55 -6.44 -20.08
C TYR A 212 -0.07 -7.89 -20.17
N TYR A 213 -0.65 -8.80 -19.39
CA TYR A 213 -0.26 -10.20 -19.28
C TYR A 213 -1.48 -11.14 -19.26
N PRO A 214 -2.32 -11.15 -20.32
CA PRO A 214 -3.55 -11.94 -20.33
C PRO A 214 -3.30 -13.45 -20.12
N ASP A 215 -2.20 -13.98 -20.68
CA ASP A 215 -1.86 -15.40 -20.59
C ASP A 215 -1.16 -15.79 -19.28
N ASN A 216 -0.65 -14.82 -18.52
CA ASN A 216 0.17 -15.04 -17.32
C ASN A 216 -0.31 -14.25 -16.09
N VAL A 217 -1.60 -13.94 -16.01
CA VAL A 217 -2.18 -13.12 -14.93
C VAL A 217 -1.83 -13.65 -13.54
N GLY A 218 -1.94 -14.97 -13.34
CA GLY A 218 -1.66 -15.59 -12.05
C GLY A 218 -0.20 -15.49 -11.62
N ALA A 219 0.73 -15.78 -12.53
CA ALA A 219 2.16 -15.71 -12.25
C ALA A 219 2.62 -14.28 -11.98
N VAL A 220 2.25 -13.33 -12.84
CA VAL A 220 2.61 -11.91 -12.68
C VAL A 220 1.93 -11.31 -11.45
N GLY A 221 0.64 -11.59 -11.22
CA GLY A 221 -0.08 -11.14 -10.04
C GLY A 221 0.53 -11.66 -8.73
N GLY A 222 0.95 -12.92 -8.73
CA GLY A 222 1.64 -13.54 -7.60
C GLY A 222 3.00 -12.88 -7.32
N LEU A 223 3.82 -12.63 -8.36
CA LEU A 223 5.11 -11.97 -8.22
C LEU A 223 4.98 -10.51 -7.75
N VAL A 224 4.05 -9.75 -8.32
CA VAL A 224 3.75 -8.37 -7.88
C VAL A 224 3.25 -8.37 -6.44
N GLY A 225 2.38 -9.33 -6.08
CA GLY A 225 1.90 -9.52 -4.71
C GLY A 225 3.03 -9.85 -3.72
N MET A 226 3.95 -10.71 -4.11
CA MET A 226 5.13 -11.08 -3.31
C MET A 226 6.04 -9.87 -3.07
N ILE A 227 6.38 -9.11 -4.12
CA ILE A 227 7.21 -7.89 -4.00
C ILE A 227 6.51 -6.87 -3.08
N GLY A 228 5.19 -6.68 -3.24
CA GLY A 228 4.42 -5.81 -2.35
C GLY A 228 4.41 -6.30 -0.90
N GLY A 229 4.26 -7.61 -0.69
CA GLY A 229 4.33 -8.21 0.65
C GLY A 229 5.68 -8.00 1.34
N LEU A 230 6.79 -8.13 0.57
CA LEU A 230 8.13 -7.81 1.07
C LEU A 230 8.25 -6.38 1.57
N GLY A 231 7.55 -5.41 0.96
CA GLY A 231 7.51 -4.04 1.45
C GLY A 231 6.95 -3.94 2.86
N GLY A 232 5.88 -4.69 3.16
CA GLY A 232 5.30 -4.74 4.51
C GLY A 232 6.22 -5.34 5.56
N PHE A 233 7.22 -6.14 5.17
CA PHE A 233 8.23 -6.71 6.04
C PHE A 233 9.48 -5.82 6.15
N ILE A 234 10.04 -5.39 5.02
CA ILE A 234 11.32 -4.67 4.98
C ILE A 234 11.16 -3.24 5.53
N LEU A 235 10.09 -2.53 5.13
CA LEU A 235 9.95 -1.12 5.49
C LEU A 235 9.83 -0.86 7.00
N PRO A 236 9.10 -1.62 7.83
CA PRO A 236 9.10 -1.39 9.27
C PRO A 236 10.48 -1.52 9.91
N ILE A 237 11.29 -2.49 9.43
CA ILE A 237 12.68 -2.68 9.87
C ILE A 237 13.51 -1.46 9.48
N THR A 238 13.36 -1.00 8.23
CA THR A 238 14.08 0.18 7.73
C THR A 238 13.64 1.46 8.47
N PHE A 239 12.35 1.61 8.80
CA PHE A 239 11.86 2.75 9.59
C PHE A 239 12.51 2.78 10.98
N GLY A 240 12.63 1.61 11.64
CA GLY A 240 13.32 1.50 12.90
C GLY A 240 14.79 1.88 12.78
N ALA A 241 15.50 1.29 11.83
CA ALA A 241 16.91 1.57 11.59
C ALA A 241 17.16 3.06 11.25
N LEU A 242 16.35 3.67 10.41
CA LEU A 242 16.47 5.10 10.09
C LEU A 242 16.19 5.98 11.31
N ASN A 243 15.19 5.63 12.11
CA ASN A 243 14.90 6.35 13.34
C ASN A 243 16.08 6.28 14.33
N ASP A 244 16.70 5.12 14.45
CA ASP A 244 17.84 4.91 15.35
C ASP A 244 19.11 5.61 14.83
N LEU A 245 19.33 5.62 13.52
CA LEU A 245 20.52 6.23 12.90
C LEU A 245 20.41 7.76 12.79
N ILE A 246 19.25 8.28 12.42
CA ILE A 246 19.04 9.71 12.15
C ILE A 246 18.51 10.43 13.40
N GLY A 247 17.81 9.72 14.28
CA GLY A 247 17.21 10.30 15.49
C GLY A 247 15.95 11.13 15.23
N ILE A 248 15.34 11.01 14.04
CA ILE A 248 14.18 11.82 13.63
C ILE A 248 13.01 10.90 13.28
N TRP A 249 11.89 11.04 13.97
CA TRP A 249 10.70 10.21 13.76
C TRP A 249 10.15 10.29 12.34
N THR A 250 10.23 11.46 11.70
CA THR A 250 9.72 11.66 10.32
C THR A 250 10.58 11.00 9.24
N SER A 251 11.71 10.40 9.58
CA SER A 251 12.61 9.70 8.63
C SER A 251 11.91 8.59 7.84
N CYS A 252 10.92 7.93 8.44
CA CYS A 252 10.08 6.96 7.74
C CYS A 252 9.30 7.58 6.57
N PHE A 253 8.77 8.79 6.73
CA PHE A 253 8.07 9.51 5.67
C PHE A 253 9.03 10.09 4.63
N MET A 254 10.26 10.47 5.02
CA MET A 254 11.32 10.84 4.07
C MET A 254 11.64 9.67 3.13
N LEU A 255 11.81 8.46 3.66
CA LEU A 255 12.00 7.25 2.85
C LEU A 255 10.81 7.00 1.92
N LEU A 256 9.58 7.12 2.42
CA LEU A 256 8.38 6.92 1.61
C LEU A 256 8.24 7.99 0.52
N PHE A 257 8.62 9.23 0.79
CA PHE A 257 8.66 10.30 -0.19
C PHE A 257 9.62 9.97 -1.35
N VAL A 258 10.83 9.52 -1.04
CA VAL A 258 11.80 9.08 -2.06
C VAL A 258 11.25 7.90 -2.86
N LEU A 259 10.69 6.91 -2.19
CA LEU A 259 10.15 5.71 -2.83
C LEU A 259 8.99 6.02 -3.77
N VAL A 260 8.01 6.83 -3.33
CA VAL A 260 6.85 7.18 -4.15
C VAL A 260 7.24 8.11 -5.30
N SER A 261 8.18 9.03 -5.08
CA SER A 261 8.69 9.90 -6.12
C SER A 261 9.40 9.10 -7.22
N ALA A 262 10.24 8.14 -6.84
CA ALA A 262 10.88 7.21 -7.77
C ALA A 262 9.84 6.39 -8.56
N ALA A 263 8.80 5.90 -7.90
CA ALA A 263 7.71 5.17 -8.54
C ALA A 263 6.94 6.03 -9.55
N LEU A 264 6.60 7.28 -9.19
CA LEU A 264 5.90 8.22 -10.07
C LEU A 264 6.76 8.60 -11.28
N ILE A 265 8.03 8.93 -11.07
CA ILE A 265 8.98 9.28 -12.13
C ILE A 265 9.13 8.10 -13.09
N TRP A 266 9.37 6.89 -12.57
CA TRP A 266 9.51 5.71 -13.42
C TRP A 266 8.23 5.39 -14.19
N MET A 267 7.06 5.54 -13.56
CA MET A 267 5.78 5.41 -14.23
C MET A 267 5.64 6.39 -15.38
N HIS A 268 5.91 7.67 -15.14
CA HIS A 268 5.77 8.72 -16.13
C HIS A 268 6.66 8.49 -17.35
N PHE A 269 7.95 8.24 -17.13
CA PHE A 269 8.88 7.94 -18.24
C PHE A 269 8.51 6.66 -19.00
N ALA A 270 8.06 5.64 -18.30
CA ALA A 270 7.67 4.40 -18.95
C ALA A 270 6.43 4.55 -19.81
N ILE A 271 5.44 5.32 -19.36
CA ILE A 271 4.24 5.62 -20.13
C ILE A 271 4.58 6.43 -21.38
N ASN A 272 5.35 7.51 -21.22
CA ASN A 272 5.78 8.35 -22.35
C ASN A 272 6.55 7.53 -23.40
N ARG A 273 7.44 6.63 -22.96
CA ARG A 273 8.18 5.74 -23.88
C ARG A 273 7.27 4.76 -24.62
N MET A 274 6.29 4.19 -23.92
CA MET A 274 5.33 3.27 -24.53
C MET A 274 4.41 3.98 -25.52
N ASP A 275 3.93 5.16 -25.19
CA ASP A 275 3.05 5.95 -26.05
C ASP A 275 3.80 6.43 -27.30
N ALA A 276 5.06 6.87 -27.15
CA ALA A 276 5.91 7.22 -28.28
C ALA A 276 6.24 6.04 -29.22
N SER A 277 6.38 4.82 -28.66
CA SER A 277 6.70 3.63 -29.46
C SER A 277 5.50 3.02 -30.18
N ARG A 278 4.29 3.11 -29.59
CA ARG A 278 3.09 2.50 -30.14
C ARG A 278 2.28 3.41 -31.07
N HIS A 279 2.31 4.71 -30.83
CA HIS A 279 1.53 5.71 -31.56
C HIS A 279 2.32 7.00 -31.74
N PRO A 280 3.32 7.03 -32.67
CA PRO A 280 4.14 8.22 -32.89
C PRO A 280 3.35 9.48 -33.29
N GLN A 281 2.15 9.29 -33.85
CA GLN A 281 1.28 10.38 -34.37
C GLN A 281 0.06 10.68 -33.48
N MET A 282 -0.15 9.97 -32.39
CA MET A 282 -1.31 10.17 -31.52
C MET A 282 -0.95 11.01 -30.29
N GLY A 283 -1.63 12.14 -30.14
CA GLY A 283 -1.46 13.06 -29.01
C GLY A 283 -1.64 12.40 -27.63
N ARG A 284 -1.19 13.11 -26.61
CA ARG A 284 -1.03 12.70 -25.21
C ARG A 284 -2.29 12.24 -24.47
N ASP A 285 -3.48 12.27 -25.11
CA ASP A 285 -4.77 12.10 -24.44
C ASP A 285 -5.38 10.70 -24.48
N ARG A 286 -4.65 9.68 -24.91
CA ARG A 286 -5.21 8.31 -24.94
C ARG A 286 -4.88 7.52 -23.69
N ASP A 287 -5.94 7.08 -23.07
CA ASP A 287 -5.92 6.16 -21.92
C ASP A 287 -5.47 4.73 -22.30
N LEU A 288 -5.45 3.86 -21.31
CA LEU A 288 -5.12 2.44 -21.44
C LEU A 288 -6.05 1.72 -22.44
N PRO A 289 -5.59 0.59 -23.02
CA PRO A 289 -6.37 -0.22 -23.97
C PRO A 289 -7.79 -0.60 -23.47
N GLU A 290 -8.02 -0.63 -22.15
CA GLU A 290 -9.33 -0.91 -21.57
C GLU A 290 -10.40 0.09 -21.99
N ILE A 291 -10.05 1.37 -22.09
CA ILE A 291 -11.01 2.43 -22.45
C ILE A 291 -11.26 2.43 -23.96
N MET A 292 -10.24 2.08 -24.75
CA MET A 292 -10.43 1.90 -26.20
C MET A 292 -11.38 0.74 -26.50
N ALA A 293 -11.23 -0.39 -25.82
CA ALA A 293 -12.10 -1.53 -25.96
C ALA A 293 -13.55 -1.26 -25.50
N ALA A 294 -13.75 -0.35 -24.54
CA ALA A 294 -15.07 0.08 -24.10
C ALA A 294 -15.75 1.05 -25.09
N SER A 295 -14.96 1.92 -25.76
CA SER A 295 -15.47 2.86 -26.77
C SER A 295 -15.81 2.20 -28.11
N GLU A 296 -15.16 1.09 -28.44
CA GLU A 296 -15.46 0.30 -29.65
C GLU A 296 -16.71 -0.59 -29.50
N ARG A 297 -17.20 -0.78 -28.27
CA ARG A 297 -18.41 -1.57 -27.97
C ARG A 297 -19.67 -0.71 -27.72
N SER A 298 -19.54 0.59 -27.72
CA SER A 298 -20.64 1.58 -27.61
C SER A 298 -21.01 2.14 -28.98
#